data_0366b2d887fa12cdb006f261ee1dafa2
#
_entry.id   0366b2d887fa12cdb006f261ee1dafa2
#
_cell.length_a   1.000
_cell.length_b   1.000
_cell.length_c   1.000
_cell.angle_alpha   90.00
_cell.angle_beta   90.00
_cell.angle_gamma   90.00
#
_symmetry.space_group_name_H-M   'P 1'
#
loop_
_entity.id
_entity.type
_entity.pdbx_description
1 polymer ?
#
loop_
_entity_poly.entity_id
_entity_poly.type
_entity_poly.pdbx_seq_one_letter_code
_entity_poly.pdbx_strand_id
1 'polypeptide(L)'
;MAKAFVTGGIICTIGQTILNVCEKAGMSKDISASWCSLILILASVVLTGFGIYPKIANWGGAGALVPITGFANSVAAPAIEYKKEGQVFGIGCKIFTIAGPVILYGIFASWALGLICWVLQMFGIQL
;
A
#
# COMPACT_ATOMS: atom_id res chain seq x y z
N MET A 1 -15.66 9.79 -7.92
CA MET A 1 -14.56 9.45 -8.85
C MET A 1 -13.51 10.55 -8.95
N ALA A 2 -13.85 11.83 -9.22
CA ALA A 2 -12.86 12.90 -9.34
C ALA A 2 -11.93 13.07 -8.10
N LYS A 3 -12.47 13.02 -6.90
CA LYS A 3 -11.68 13.11 -5.65
C LYS A 3 -10.65 11.98 -5.53
N ALA A 4 -11.03 10.74 -5.87
CA ALA A 4 -10.13 9.59 -5.86
C ALA A 4 -9.00 9.73 -6.89
N PHE A 5 -9.32 10.23 -8.09
CA PHE A 5 -8.33 10.50 -9.12
C PHE A 5 -7.31 11.54 -8.68
N VAL A 6 -7.78 12.65 -8.12
CA VAL A 6 -6.89 13.74 -7.63
C VAL A 6 -5.99 13.23 -6.49
N THR A 7 -6.55 12.53 -5.50
CA THR A 7 -5.77 12.04 -4.35
C THR A 7 -4.74 11.00 -4.79
N GLY A 8 -5.15 10.03 -5.59
CA GLY A 8 -4.25 9.01 -6.13
C GLY A 8 -3.17 9.63 -7.02
N GLY A 9 -3.52 10.60 -7.87
CA GLY A 9 -2.59 11.35 -8.70
C GLY A 9 -1.52 12.08 -7.90
N ILE A 10 -1.91 12.76 -6.82
CA ILE A 10 -0.97 13.45 -5.92
C ILE A 10 0.00 12.44 -5.29
N ILE A 11 -0.50 11.32 -4.77
CA ILE A 11 0.35 10.29 -4.16
C ILE A 11 1.33 9.71 -5.20
N CYS A 12 0.85 9.42 -6.41
CA CYS A 12 1.70 8.93 -7.50
C CYS A 12 2.77 9.96 -7.90
N THR A 13 2.42 11.24 -7.97
CA THR A 13 3.37 12.32 -8.30
C THR A 13 4.47 12.43 -7.23
N ILE A 14 4.10 12.33 -5.96
CA ILE A 14 5.06 12.30 -4.85
C ILE A 14 5.98 11.07 -4.98
N GLY A 15 5.41 9.89 -5.23
CA GLY A 15 6.18 8.66 -5.43
C GLY A 15 7.15 8.78 -6.60
N GLN A 16 6.72 9.32 -7.75
CA GLN A 16 7.58 9.52 -8.91
C GLN A 16 8.70 10.52 -8.62
N THR A 17 8.42 11.56 -7.85
CA THR A 17 9.44 12.53 -7.44
C THR A 17 10.52 11.88 -6.57
N ILE A 18 10.13 11.02 -5.63
CA ILE A 18 11.06 10.27 -4.78
C ILE A 18 11.91 9.33 -5.64
N LEU A 19 11.31 8.59 -6.58
CA LEU A 19 12.03 7.71 -7.50
C LEU A 19 13.08 8.47 -8.30
N ASN A 20 12.70 9.59 -8.90
CA ASN A 20 13.60 10.42 -9.68
C ASN A 20 14.79 10.97 -8.87
N VAL A 21 14.55 11.32 -7.60
CA VAL A 21 15.62 11.77 -6.69
C VAL A 21 16.58 10.62 -6.36
N CYS A 22 16.06 9.43 -6.07
CA CYS A 22 16.87 8.24 -5.78
C CYS A 22 17.70 7.81 -6.99
N GLU A 23 17.14 7.82 -8.20
CA GLU A 23 17.86 7.49 -9.44
C GLU A 23 18.97 8.53 -9.73
N LYS A 24 18.70 9.83 -9.53
CA LYS A 24 19.72 10.88 -9.65
C LYS A 24 20.85 10.76 -8.64
N ALA A 25 20.58 10.18 -7.48
CA ALA A 25 21.59 9.86 -6.46
C ALA A 25 22.45 8.63 -6.83
N GLY A 26 22.24 8.02 -8.01
CA GLY A 26 23.04 6.89 -8.52
C GLY A 26 22.56 5.52 -8.04
N MET A 27 21.37 5.42 -7.48
CA MET A 27 20.80 4.13 -7.06
C MET A 27 20.20 3.37 -8.25
N SER A 28 20.32 2.03 -8.24
CA SER A 28 19.64 1.19 -9.23
C SER A 28 18.12 1.31 -9.12
N LYS A 29 17.39 0.99 -10.20
CA LYS A 29 15.92 1.10 -10.23
C LYS A 29 15.25 0.29 -9.12
N ASP A 30 15.72 -0.92 -8.84
CA ASP A 30 15.15 -1.79 -7.82
C ASP A 30 15.35 -1.23 -6.40
N ILE A 31 16.53 -0.67 -6.14
CA ILE A 31 16.84 -0.01 -4.87
C ILE A 31 16.00 1.26 -4.71
N SER A 32 15.88 2.06 -5.78
CA SER A 32 15.06 3.28 -5.78
C SER A 32 13.57 2.98 -5.51
N ALA A 33 13.02 1.91 -6.11
CA ALA A 33 11.66 1.47 -5.86
C ALA A 33 11.44 1.05 -4.40
N SER A 34 12.41 0.34 -3.81
CA SER A 34 12.35 -0.07 -2.41
C SER A 34 12.39 1.14 -1.46
N TRP A 35 13.26 2.10 -1.71
CA TRP A 35 13.33 3.35 -0.93
C TRP A 35 12.07 4.19 -1.08
N CYS A 36 11.51 4.30 -2.29
CA CYS A 36 10.24 4.99 -2.52
C CYS A 36 9.12 4.39 -1.66
N SER A 37 9.00 3.07 -1.65
CA SER A 37 8.01 2.36 -0.84
C SER A 37 8.20 2.62 0.66
N LEU A 38 9.44 2.54 1.16
CA LEU A 38 9.75 2.81 2.57
C LEU A 38 9.40 4.23 2.99
N ILE A 39 9.76 5.23 2.18
CA ILE A 39 9.47 6.64 2.48
C ILE A 39 7.96 6.90 2.48
N LEU A 40 7.22 6.35 1.51
CA LEU A 40 5.77 6.51 1.44
C LEU A 40 5.06 5.82 2.62
N ILE A 41 5.51 4.63 3.02
CA ILE A 41 4.99 3.91 4.19
C ILE A 41 5.24 4.73 5.46
N LEU A 42 6.48 5.19 5.66
CA LEU A 42 6.85 6.00 6.82
C LEU A 42 6.01 7.28 6.90
N ALA A 43 5.88 8.01 5.79
CA ALA A 43 5.05 9.22 5.73
C ALA A 43 3.59 8.92 6.08
N SER A 44 3.03 7.82 5.57
CA SER A 44 1.66 7.41 5.88
C SER A 44 1.47 7.08 7.35
N VAL A 45 2.40 6.31 7.96
CA VAL A 45 2.33 5.94 9.38
C VAL A 45 2.40 7.19 10.27
N VAL A 46 3.29 8.13 9.97
CA VAL A 46 3.39 9.40 10.70
C VAL A 46 2.11 10.21 10.58
N LEU A 47 1.57 10.38 9.37
CA LEU A 47 0.30 11.09 9.14
C LEU A 47 -0.89 10.39 9.82
N THR A 48 -0.87 9.08 9.90
CA THR A 48 -1.87 8.29 10.62
C THR A 48 -1.77 8.54 12.13
N GLY A 49 -0.54 8.59 12.66
CA GLY A 49 -0.28 8.90 14.08
C GLY A 49 -0.83 10.26 14.50
N PHE A 50 -0.76 11.25 13.61
CA PHE A 50 -1.35 12.58 13.83
C PHE A 50 -2.86 12.67 13.52
N GLY A 51 -3.51 11.58 13.10
CA GLY A 51 -4.93 11.57 12.73
C GLY A 51 -5.26 12.35 11.44
N ILE A 52 -4.25 12.67 10.63
CA ILE A 52 -4.40 13.43 9.37
C ILE A 52 -4.78 12.49 8.23
N TYR A 53 -4.13 11.34 8.13
CA TYR A 53 -4.35 10.39 7.04
C TYR A 53 -5.81 9.89 6.95
N PRO A 54 -6.51 9.57 8.05
CA PRO A 54 -7.93 9.19 7.99
C PRO A 54 -8.83 10.27 7.37
N LYS A 55 -8.52 11.55 7.57
CA LYS A 55 -9.26 12.67 6.95
C LYS A 55 -9.04 12.71 5.45
N ILE A 56 -7.79 12.48 5.00
CA ILE A 56 -7.44 12.39 3.58
C ILE A 56 -8.14 11.19 2.94
N ALA A 57 -8.14 10.04 3.61
CA ALA A 57 -8.80 8.82 3.14
C ALA A 57 -10.31 8.99 3.00
N ASN A 58 -10.97 9.62 3.96
CA ASN A 58 -12.40 9.92 3.90
C ASN A 58 -12.75 10.86 2.73
N TRP A 59 -11.88 11.82 2.41
CA TRP A 59 -12.10 12.73 1.29
C TRP A 59 -11.77 12.09 -0.06
N GLY A 60 -10.63 11.38 -0.14
CA GLY A 60 -10.06 10.80 -1.36
C GLY A 60 -10.64 9.43 -1.73
N GLY A 61 -11.25 8.72 -0.77
CA GLY A 61 -11.79 7.38 -0.98
C GLY A 61 -10.75 6.41 -1.51
N ALA A 62 -11.06 5.68 -2.58
CA ALA A 62 -10.18 4.67 -3.17
C ALA A 62 -8.80 5.22 -3.58
N GLY A 63 -8.69 6.51 -3.96
CA GLY A 63 -7.43 7.13 -4.34
C GLY A 63 -6.41 7.22 -3.20
N ALA A 64 -6.87 7.23 -1.94
CA ALA A 64 -6.00 7.18 -0.77
C ALA A 64 -5.88 5.77 -0.17
N LEU A 65 -6.87 4.89 -0.41
CA LEU A 65 -6.90 3.54 0.19
C LEU A 65 -6.14 2.50 -0.62
N VAL A 66 -6.13 2.60 -1.95
CA VAL A 66 -5.49 1.62 -2.84
C VAL A 66 -3.96 1.71 -2.85
N PRO A 67 -3.32 2.90 -2.84
CA PRO A 67 -1.86 2.99 -2.81
C PRO A 67 -1.25 2.36 -1.56
N ILE A 68 0.07 2.11 -1.58
CA ILE A 68 0.83 1.53 -0.45
C ILE A 68 0.68 2.34 0.84
N THR A 69 0.43 3.64 0.73
CA THR A 69 0.13 4.53 1.85
C THR A 69 -1.17 4.18 2.56
N GLY A 70 -2.20 3.77 1.80
CA GLY A 70 -3.47 3.26 2.34
C GLY A 70 -3.30 1.94 3.07
N PHE A 71 -2.50 1.04 2.51
CA PHE A 71 -2.16 -0.22 3.17
C PHE A 71 -1.43 0.03 4.50
N ALA A 72 -0.42 0.92 4.52
CA ALA A 72 0.28 1.30 5.74
C ALA A 72 -0.66 1.89 6.80
N ASN A 73 -1.61 2.76 6.38
CA ASN A 73 -2.64 3.29 7.26
C ASN A 73 -3.56 2.20 7.81
N SER A 74 -3.92 1.18 7.01
CA SER A 74 -4.81 0.08 7.44
C SER A 74 -4.21 -0.79 8.54
N VAL A 75 -2.90 -0.79 8.68
CA VAL A 75 -2.15 -1.45 9.77
C VAL A 75 -1.93 -0.50 10.94
N ALA A 76 -1.49 0.74 10.67
CA ALA A 76 -1.13 1.70 11.70
C ALA A 76 -2.34 2.24 12.48
N ALA A 77 -3.47 2.50 11.83
CA ALA A 77 -4.65 3.05 12.48
C ALA A 77 -5.21 2.10 13.56
N PRO A 78 -5.47 0.80 13.28
CA PRO A 78 -5.87 -0.15 14.32
C PRO A 78 -4.84 -0.32 15.42
N ALA A 79 -3.53 -0.28 15.11
CA ALA A 79 -2.48 -0.38 16.12
C ALA A 79 -2.55 0.77 17.14
N ILE A 80 -2.91 1.97 16.69
CA ILE A 80 -3.05 3.14 17.55
C ILE A 80 -4.38 3.09 18.32
N GLU A 81 -5.48 2.76 17.64
CA GLU A 81 -6.82 2.78 18.19
C GLU A 81 -7.01 1.73 19.28
N TYR A 82 -6.55 0.49 19.04
CA TYR A 82 -6.71 -0.65 19.94
C TYR A 82 -5.55 -0.85 20.92
N LYS A 83 -4.63 0.11 21.02
CA LYS A 83 -3.49 0.05 21.96
C LYS A 83 -3.95 -0.15 23.41
N LYS A 84 -5.10 0.40 23.79
CA LYS A 84 -5.65 0.30 25.15
C LYS A 84 -6.16 -1.11 25.50
N GLU A 85 -6.46 -1.93 24.50
CA GLU A 85 -6.96 -3.30 24.69
C GLU A 85 -5.83 -4.33 24.88
N GLY A 86 -4.57 -3.90 24.87
CA GLY A 86 -3.38 -4.73 25.05
C GLY A 86 -2.72 -5.13 23.74
N GLN A 87 -1.51 -5.70 23.87
CA GLN A 87 -0.68 -6.00 22.69
C GLN A 87 -1.18 -7.22 21.91
N VAL A 88 -1.69 -8.24 22.56
CA VAL A 88 -2.08 -9.50 21.91
C VAL A 88 -3.52 -9.41 21.38
N PHE A 89 -4.50 -9.15 22.26
CA PHE A 89 -5.92 -9.13 21.90
C PHE A 89 -6.35 -7.82 21.23
N GLY A 90 -5.71 -6.70 21.53
CA GLY A 90 -5.94 -5.42 20.88
C GLY A 90 -5.16 -5.30 19.59
N ILE A 91 -3.92 -4.89 19.66
CA ILE A 91 -3.07 -4.59 18.50
C ILE A 91 -2.92 -5.81 17.60
N GLY A 92 -2.47 -6.96 18.14
CA GLY A 92 -2.13 -8.16 17.36
C GLY A 92 -3.29 -8.69 16.53
N CYS A 93 -4.50 -8.75 17.11
CA CYS A 93 -5.68 -9.21 16.38
C CYS A 93 -6.23 -8.19 15.38
N LYS A 94 -6.07 -6.90 15.63
CA LYS A 94 -6.73 -5.84 14.86
C LYS A 94 -5.92 -5.30 13.69
N ILE A 95 -4.59 -5.33 13.74
CA ILE A 95 -3.73 -4.83 12.64
C ILE A 95 -3.96 -5.57 11.32
N PHE A 96 -4.35 -6.84 11.36
CA PHE A 96 -4.62 -7.65 10.18
C PHE A 96 -6.09 -7.68 9.76
N THR A 97 -6.98 -6.98 10.43
CA THR A 97 -8.42 -7.00 10.12
C THR A 97 -8.70 -6.52 8.69
N ILE A 98 -7.99 -5.49 8.22
CA ILE A 98 -8.10 -4.97 6.86
C ILE A 98 -6.95 -5.49 6.00
N ALA A 99 -5.72 -5.43 6.51
CA ALA A 99 -4.54 -5.85 5.78
C ALA A 99 -4.53 -7.36 5.45
N GLY A 100 -5.08 -8.21 6.34
CA GLY A 100 -5.16 -9.66 6.12
C GLY A 100 -5.92 -10.04 4.85
N PRO A 101 -7.17 -9.62 4.68
CA PRO A 101 -7.91 -9.88 3.44
C PRO A 101 -7.22 -9.35 2.18
N VAL A 102 -6.59 -8.16 2.23
CA VAL A 102 -5.85 -7.60 1.09
C VAL A 102 -4.70 -8.51 0.67
N ILE A 103 -3.92 -9.00 1.63
CA ILE A 103 -2.81 -9.94 1.38
C ILE A 103 -3.36 -11.26 0.82
N LEU A 104 -4.41 -11.82 1.45
CA LEU A 104 -5.00 -13.08 1.05
C LEU A 104 -5.51 -13.04 -0.40
N TYR A 105 -6.31 -12.04 -0.74
CA TYR A 105 -6.84 -11.88 -2.09
C TYR A 105 -5.74 -11.56 -3.11
N GLY A 106 -4.70 -10.82 -2.72
CA GLY A 106 -3.54 -10.54 -3.56
C GLY A 106 -2.79 -11.83 -3.93
N ILE A 107 -2.50 -12.66 -2.93
CA ILE A 107 -1.83 -13.96 -3.14
C ILE A 107 -2.71 -14.88 -3.99
N PHE A 108 -4.00 -15.00 -3.67
CA PHE A 108 -4.93 -15.84 -4.41
C PHE A 108 -5.07 -15.41 -5.87
N ALA A 109 -5.24 -14.11 -6.13
CA ALA A 109 -5.33 -13.58 -7.50
C ALA A 109 -4.03 -13.81 -8.29
N SER A 110 -2.87 -13.59 -7.67
CA SER A 110 -1.57 -13.82 -8.29
C SER A 110 -1.36 -15.29 -8.63
N TRP A 111 -1.73 -16.19 -7.71
CA TRP A 111 -1.68 -17.63 -7.94
C TRP A 111 -2.58 -18.07 -9.09
N ALA A 112 -3.84 -17.61 -9.10
CA ALA A 112 -4.81 -17.94 -10.16
C ALA A 112 -4.32 -17.45 -11.54
N LEU A 113 -3.83 -16.19 -11.63
CA LEU A 113 -3.27 -15.65 -12.86
C LEU A 113 -2.02 -16.40 -13.30
N GLY A 114 -1.13 -16.74 -12.37
CA GLY A 114 0.08 -17.52 -12.66
C GLY A 114 -0.26 -18.89 -13.22
N LEU A 115 -1.30 -19.56 -12.69
CA LEU A 115 -1.76 -20.84 -13.18
C LEU A 115 -2.35 -20.73 -14.60
N ILE A 116 -3.14 -19.68 -14.87
CA ILE A 116 -3.66 -19.40 -16.21
C ILE A 116 -2.51 -19.15 -17.20
N CYS A 117 -1.53 -18.30 -16.84
CA CYS A 117 -0.37 -18.03 -17.69
C CYS A 117 0.43 -19.31 -17.98
N TRP A 118 0.64 -20.15 -16.96
CA TRP A 118 1.33 -21.44 -17.13
C TRP A 118 0.60 -22.37 -18.11
N VAL A 119 -0.72 -22.49 -17.98
CA VAL A 119 -1.55 -23.27 -18.91
C VAL A 119 -1.46 -22.72 -20.34
N LEU A 120 -1.57 -21.40 -20.52
CA LEU A 120 -1.46 -20.76 -21.84
C LEU A 120 -0.10 -21.00 -22.49
N GLN A 121 0.99 -20.97 -21.71
CA GLN A 121 2.33 -21.31 -22.20
C GLN A 121 2.43 -22.76 -22.68
N MET A 122 1.74 -23.71 -22.04
CA MET A 122 1.69 -25.12 -22.52
C MET A 122 1.01 -25.24 -23.89
N PHE A 123 0.09 -24.33 -24.22
CA PHE A 123 -0.56 -24.27 -25.54
C PHE A 123 0.24 -23.42 -26.56
N GLY A 124 1.48 -23.01 -26.23
CA GLY A 124 2.36 -22.28 -27.14
C GLY A 124 2.05 -20.80 -27.29
N ILE A 125 1.20 -20.24 -26.45
CA ILE A 125 0.90 -18.80 -26.41
C ILE A 125 1.95 -18.13 -25.52
N GLN A 126 2.88 -17.39 -26.11
CA GLN A 126 3.83 -16.54 -25.39
C GLN A 126 3.11 -15.22 -25.03
N LEU A 127 2.98 -14.97 -23.72
CA LEU A 127 2.45 -13.73 -23.15
C LEU A 127 3.61 -12.83 -22.75
#